data_6e7a3e38b387e8008aea2a829f9da23a
#
_entry.id   6e7a3e38b387e8008aea2a829f9da23a
#
_cell.length_a   1.000
_cell.length_b   1.000
_cell.length_c   1.000
_cell.angle_alpha   90.00
_cell.angle_beta   90.00
_cell.angle_gamma   90.00
#
_symmetry.space_group_name_H-M   'P 1'
#
loop_
_entity.id
_entity.type
_entity.pdbx_description
1 polymer ?
#
loop_
_entity_poly.entity_id
_entity_poly.type
_entity_poly.pdbx_seq_one_letter_code
_entity_poly.pdbx_strand_id
1 'polypeptide(L)'
;MTADLQSREHAGSGEAEALSAEEFKRVFRRHPAGVAVITLAVGDRLVGFTATSVISVSAEPPLIAFSVAGTSSSWTALALADTVVVNFLTAEQAEVSTRFATSGIDRFAHGGWSLLPTGEPVLDATPRWVRGRIVQRTPVGSSHLVCLHALNGSTSGQPGRTGPAGDDDVPPLVYHNRVYHRIGENSAL
;
A
#
# COMPACT_ATOMS: atom_id res chain seq x y z
N MET A 1 8.17 40.86 54.54
CA MET A 1 9.06 39.83 53.99
C MET A 1 8.32 39.16 52.86
N THR A 2 8.36 39.82 51.73
CA THR A 2 7.78 39.39 50.46
C THR A 2 8.95 39.17 49.52
N ALA A 3 9.38 37.92 49.37
CA ALA A 3 10.45 37.50 48.45
C ALA A 3 9.84 36.79 47.28
N ASP A 4 9.89 37.47 46.15
CA ASP A 4 10.47 37.08 44.92
C ASP A 4 10.08 35.67 44.37
N LEU A 5 9.01 35.64 43.58
CA LEU A 5 8.56 34.52 42.77
C LEU A 5 8.39 34.93 41.27
N GLN A 6 9.26 35.83 40.81
CA GLN A 6 9.30 36.22 39.38
C GLN A 6 10.73 36.07 38.87
N SER A 7 11.12 34.88 38.50
CA SER A 7 12.28 34.61 37.61
C SER A 7 12.35 33.13 37.24
N ARG A 8 11.30 32.58 36.60
CA ARG A 8 11.44 31.40 35.76
C ARG A 8 10.79 31.67 34.41
N GLU A 9 11.30 32.69 33.77
CA GLU A 9 11.06 32.90 32.33
C GLU A 9 11.80 31.85 31.55
N HIS A 10 11.02 31.07 30.81
CA HIS A 10 11.30 30.56 29.45
C HIS A 10 12.74 30.07 29.20
N ALA A 11 13.03 28.85 29.59
CA ALA A 11 13.96 28.03 28.85
C ALA A 11 13.27 27.69 27.50
N GLY A 12 13.89 28.14 26.40
CA GLY A 12 13.30 28.11 25.09
C GLY A 12 12.71 26.78 24.70
N SER A 13 11.50 26.82 24.18
CA SER A 13 10.95 25.81 23.32
C SER A 13 11.75 25.82 22.02
N GLY A 14 12.91 25.16 22.03
CA GLY A 14 13.59 24.82 20.79
C GLY A 14 12.61 23.94 20.00
N GLU A 15 11.94 24.48 19.01
CA GLU A 15 11.23 23.65 18.02
C GLU A 15 12.27 22.64 17.53
N ALA A 16 12.01 21.35 17.78
CA ALA A 16 12.89 20.30 17.29
C ALA A 16 13.00 20.46 15.77
N GLU A 17 14.24 20.64 15.29
CA GLU A 17 14.50 20.83 13.87
C GLU A 17 14.02 19.58 13.10
N ALA A 18 13.11 19.76 12.17
CA ALA A 18 12.56 18.65 11.37
C ALA A 18 13.67 18.09 10.46
N LEU A 19 13.65 16.78 10.24
CA LEU A 19 14.54 16.15 9.28
C LEU A 19 14.37 16.75 7.89
N SER A 20 15.47 16.99 7.22
CA SER A 20 15.44 17.30 5.78
C SER A 20 14.83 16.14 4.98
N ALA A 21 14.29 16.43 3.80
CA ALA A 21 13.73 15.41 2.92
C ALA A 21 14.75 14.31 2.55
N GLU A 22 16.04 14.66 2.43
CA GLU A 22 17.08 13.69 2.09
C GLU A 22 17.43 12.78 3.29
N GLU A 23 17.45 13.31 4.49
CA GLU A 23 17.66 12.51 5.70
C GLU A 23 16.50 11.56 5.92
N PHE A 24 15.27 12.04 5.78
CA PHE A 24 14.06 11.21 5.85
C PHE A 24 14.09 10.07 4.81
N LYS A 25 14.38 10.37 3.54
CA LYS A 25 14.52 9.36 2.49
C LYS A 25 15.62 8.34 2.78
N ARG A 26 16.73 8.75 3.41
CA ARG A 26 17.84 7.87 3.78
C ARG A 26 17.44 6.86 4.85
N VAL A 27 16.68 7.31 5.87
CA VAL A 27 16.12 6.43 6.90
C VAL A 27 15.15 5.43 6.27
N PHE A 28 14.15 5.91 5.51
CA PHE A 28 13.11 5.07 4.93
C PHE A 28 13.60 4.12 3.83
N ARG A 29 14.72 4.44 3.17
CA ARG A 29 15.33 3.53 2.20
C ARG A 29 15.70 2.17 2.81
N ARG A 30 16.05 2.14 4.10
CA ARG A 30 16.43 0.92 4.82
C ARG A 30 15.27 0.26 5.56
N HIS A 31 14.07 0.84 5.48
CA HIS A 31 12.88 0.22 6.02
C HIS A 31 12.30 -0.76 5.00
N PRO A 32 12.26 -2.08 5.29
CA PRO A 32 11.67 -3.06 4.39
C PRO A 32 10.15 -2.91 4.38
N ALA A 33 9.54 -3.05 3.22
CA ALA A 33 8.09 -2.98 3.07
C ALA A 33 7.57 -4.07 2.15
N GLY A 34 6.45 -4.66 2.50
CA GLY A 34 5.71 -5.55 1.62
C GLY A 34 5.23 -4.79 0.39
N VAL A 35 5.18 -5.48 -0.75
CA VAL A 35 4.76 -4.88 -2.02
C VAL A 35 3.35 -5.33 -2.37
N ALA A 36 2.50 -4.35 -2.67
CA ALA A 36 1.16 -4.60 -3.18
C ALA A 36 0.92 -3.80 -4.47
N VAL A 37 -0.03 -4.25 -5.27
CA VAL A 37 -0.62 -3.48 -6.35
C VAL A 37 -2.06 -3.14 -5.99
N ILE A 38 -2.36 -1.85 -6.00
CA ILE A 38 -3.74 -1.37 -5.84
C ILE A 38 -4.36 -1.29 -7.21
N THR A 39 -5.53 -1.90 -7.40
CA THR A 39 -6.29 -1.87 -8.65
C THR A 39 -7.71 -1.38 -8.42
N LEU A 40 -8.25 -0.66 -9.38
CA LEU A 40 -9.60 -0.09 -9.33
C LEU A 40 -10.15 0.12 -10.75
N ALA A 41 -11.46 0.31 -10.83
CA ALA A 41 -12.14 0.72 -12.05
C ALA A 41 -12.95 2.00 -11.80
N VAL A 42 -12.98 2.91 -12.76
CA VAL A 42 -13.85 4.08 -12.80
C VAL A 42 -14.47 4.14 -14.19
N GLY A 43 -15.75 3.79 -14.27
CA GLY A 43 -16.38 3.47 -15.55
C GLY A 43 -15.65 2.32 -16.23
N ASP A 44 -15.34 2.47 -17.52
CA ASP A 44 -14.61 1.46 -18.30
C ASP A 44 -13.07 1.56 -18.14
N ARG A 45 -12.59 2.52 -17.35
CA ARG A 45 -11.16 2.75 -17.17
C ARG A 45 -10.62 1.94 -16.02
N LEU A 46 -9.68 1.04 -16.32
CA LEU A 46 -8.91 0.32 -15.32
C LEU A 46 -7.68 1.14 -14.92
N VAL A 47 -7.43 1.21 -13.62
CA VAL A 47 -6.29 1.91 -13.04
C VAL A 47 -5.62 1.01 -12.00
N GLY A 48 -4.30 1.04 -11.96
CA GLY A 48 -3.55 0.31 -10.96
C GLY A 48 -2.20 0.96 -10.71
N PHE A 49 -1.64 0.75 -9.52
CA PHE A 49 -0.32 1.27 -9.15
C PHE A 49 0.29 0.42 -8.04
N THR A 50 1.62 0.38 -8.01
CA THR A 50 2.37 -0.30 -6.95
C THR A 50 2.40 0.57 -5.69
N ALA A 51 2.18 -0.06 -4.55
CA ALA A 51 2.24 0.54 -3.23
C ALA A 51 3.09 -0.30 -2.26
N THR A 52 3.95 0.37 -1.51
CA THR A 52 4.75 -0.19 -0.41
C THR A 52 4.33 0.35 0.96
N SER A 53 3.24 1.10 1.01
CA SER A 53 2.72 1.77 2.20
C SER A 53 1.46 1.11 2.77
N VAL A 54 1.14 -0.12 2.35
CA VAL A 54 -0.05 -0.82 2.82
C VAL A 54 0.16 -1.31 4.24
N ILE A 55 -0.78 -0.95 5.12
CA ILE A 55 -0.78 -1.37 6.52
C ILE A 55 -2.15 -1.89 6.95
N SER A 56 -2.17 -2.85 7.87
CA SER A 56 -3.35 -3.19 8.64
C SER A 56 -3.54 -2.13 9.74
N VAL A 57 -4.74 -1.56 9.84
CA VAL A 57 -5.08 -0.52 10.83
C VAL A 57 -5.84 -1.09 12.00
N SER A 58 -6.83 -1.96 11.71
CA SER A 58 -7.71 -2.57 12.71
C SER A 58 -8.20 -3.92 12.19
N ALA A 59 -8.39 -4.87 13.09
CA ALA A 59 -9.02 -6.15 12.79
C ALA A 59 -10.55 -6.09 12.98
N GLU A 60 -11.02 -5.24 13.87
CA GLU A 60 -12.46 -5.09 14.15
C GLU A 60 -12.82 -3.60 14.35
N PRO A 61 -13.47 -2.95 13.38
CA PRO A 61 -13.73 -3.46 12.02
C PRO A 61 -12.43 -3.66 11.22
N PRO A 62 -12.44 -4.51 10.16
CA PRO A 62 -11.26 -4.79 9.37
C PRO A 62 -10.89 -3.58 8.49
N LEU A 63 -9.86 -2.86 8.88
CA LEU A 63 -9.41 -1.63 8.21
C LEU A 63 -7.98 -1.77 7.70
N ILE A 64 -7.76 -1.28 6.49
CA ILE A 64 -6.47 -1.19 5.82
C ILE A 64 -6.21 0.26 5.45
N ALA A 65 -4.97 0.71 5.47
CA ALA A 65 -4.60 2.00 4.91
C ALA A 65 -3.38 1.89 3.98
N PHE A 66 -3.28 2.86 3.07
CA PHE A 66 -2.11 3.10 2.24
C PHE A 66 -1.98 4.58 1.90
N SER A 67 -0.79 5.01 1.50
CA SER A 67 -0.56 6.37 1.02
C SER A 67 -0.33 6.40 -0.49
N VAL A 68 -0.75 7.49 -1.12
CA VAL A 68 -0.50 7.78 -2.53
C VAL A 68 -0.07 9.23 -2.69
N ALA A 69 0.93 9.49 -3.50
CA ALA A 69 1.37 10.85 -3.79
C ALA A 69 0.24 11.63 -4.52
N GLY A 70 0.00 12.89 -4.14
CA GLY A 70 -0.98 13.74 -4.79
C GLY A 70 -0.67 14.01 -6.27
N THR A 71 0.60 13.91 -6.66
CA THR A 71 1.07 14.01 -8.05
C THR A 71 0.94 12.70 -8.85
N SER A 72 0.50 11.61 -8.23
CA SER A 72 0.30 10.33 -8.91
C SER A 72 -0.81 10.45 -9.97
N SER A 73 -0.54 9.95 -11.18
CA SER A 73 -1.56 9.85 -12.24
C SER A 73 -2.76 8.98 -11.87
N SER A 74 -2.61 8.12 -10.86
CA SER A 74 -3.68 7.25 -10.34
C SER A 74 -4.58 7.96 -9.35
N TRP A 75 -4.14 9.10 -8.77
CA TRP A 75 -4.92 9.82 -7.76
C TRP A 75 -6.28 10.30 -8.27
N THR A 76 -6.35 10.84 -9.49
CA THR A 76 -7.61 11.32 -10.06
C THR A 76 -8.70 10.24 -10.12
N ALA A 77 -8.32 9.01 -10.50
CA ALA A 77 -9.24 7.88 -10.51
C ALA A 77 -9.57 7.41 -9.08
N LEU A 78 -8.54 7.32 -8.22
CA LEU A 78 -8.71 6.90 -6.83
C LEU A 78 -9.60 7.85 -6.03
N ALA A 79 -9.59 9.16 -6.36
CA ALA A 79 -10.46 10.15 -5.74
C ALA A 79 -11.95 9.93 -6.06
N LEU A 80 -12.26 9.29 -7.19
CA LEU A 80 -13.61 9.01 -7.67
C LEU A 80 -14.09 7.58 -7.37
N ALA A 81 -13.19 6.66 -7.05
CA ALA A 81 -13.52 5.26 -6.85
C ALA A 81 -14.20 5.04 -5.48
N ASP A 82 -15.17 4.14 -5.43
CA ASP A 82 -15.80 3.69 -4.18
C ASP A 82 -15.06 2.51 -3.56
N THR A 83 -14.49 1.67 -4.41
CA THR A 83 -13.83 0.42 -4.01
C THR A 83 -12.51 0.23 -4.77
N VAL A 84 -11.61 -0.53 -4.15
CA VAL A 84 -10.32 -0.93 -4.73
C VAL A 84 -10.01 -2.37 -4.35
N VAL A 85 -9.10 -3.00 -5.09
CA VAL A 85 -8.50 -4.27 -4.71
C VAL A 85 -7.04 -4.06 -4.34
N VAL A 86 -6.63 -4.56 -3.19
CA VAL A 86 -5.24 -4.63 -2.74
C VAL A 86 -4.73 -6.03 -3.07
N ASN A 87 -3.83 -6.14 -4.03
CA ASN A 87 -3.21 -7.40 -4.45
C ASN A 87 -1.82 -7.50 -3.77
N PHE A 88 -1.62 -8.43 -2.84
CA PHE A 88 -0.34 -8.63 -2.15
C PHE A 88 0.57 -9.50 -3.01
N LEU A 89 1.65 -8.92 -3.52
CA LEU A 89 2.51 -9.60 -4.48
C LEU A 89 3.39 -10.67 -3.84
N THR A 90 3.62 -11.74 -4.62
CA THR A 90 4.58 -12.79 -4.29
C THR A 90 5.97 -12.46 -4.85
N ALA A 91 6.99 -13.14 -4.36
CA ALA A 91 8.37 -12.94 -4.79
C ALA A 91 8.58 -13.13 -6.30
N GLU A 92 7.72 -13.93 -6.94
CA GLU A 92 7.77 -14.18 -8.41
C GLU A 92 7.16 -13.03 -9.23
N GLN A 93 6.55 -12.03 -8.57
CA GLN A 93 5.83 -10.95 -9.24
C GLN A 93 6.59 -9.61 -9.25
N ALA A 94 7.92 -9.63 -9.19
CA ALA A 94 8.74 -8.40 -9.24
C ALA A 94 8.53 -7.60 -10.53
N GLU A 95 8.34 -8.28 -11.68
CA GLU A 95 8.04 -7.63 -12.96
C GLU A 95 6.65 -6.96 -12.95
N VAL A 96 5.66 -7.59 -12.34
CA VAL A 96 4.32 -7.00 -12.15
C VAL A 96 4.43 -5.73 -11.33
N SER A 97 5.16 -5.76 -10.21
CA SER A 97 5.42 -4.58 -9.40
C SER A 97 6.05 -3.45 -10.21
N THR A 98 7.07 -3.74 -11.00
CA THR A 98 7.77 -2.77 -11.85
C THR A 98 6.81 -2.17 -12.90
N ARG A 99 6.01 -3.01 -13.56
CA ARG A 99 5.01 -2.57 -14.54
C ARG A 99 4.01 -1.59 -13.92
N PHE A 100 3.46 -1.93 -12.76
CA PHE A 100 2.48 -1.07 -12.09
C PHE A 100 3.10 0.18 -11.43
N ALA A 101 4.42 0.22 -11.24
CA ALA A 101 5.17 1.40 -10.82
C ALA A 101 5.54 2.33 -11.98
N THR A 102 5.54 1.84 -13.22
CA THR A 102 5.96 2.62 -14.40
C THR A 102 4.87 3.59 -14.82
N SER A 103 5.24 4.85 -15.03
CA SER A 103 4.33 5.88 -15.52
C SER A 103 4.27 5.90 -17.05
N GLY A 104 3.14 6.36 -17.61
CA GLY A 104 2.99 6.60 -19.05
C GLY A 104 2.75 5.34 -19.90
N ILE A 105 2.53 4.19 -19.31
CA ILE A 105 2.20 2.95 -20.02
C ILE A 105 0.79 2.46 -19.67
N ASP A 106 0.21 1.64 -20.56
CA ASP A 106 -0.97 0.84 -20.20
C ASP A 106 -0.52 -0.38 -19.39
N ARG A 107 -0.78 -0.32 -18.09
CA ARG A 107 -0.38 -1.34 -17.13
C ARG A 107 -1.16 -2.64 -17.25
N PHE A 108 -2.30 -2.62 -17.94
CA PHE A 108 -3.20 -3.75 -18.12
C PHE A 108 -3.07 -4.42 -19.50
N ALA A 109 -2.31 -3.84 -20.44
CA ALA A 109 -2.18 -4.31 -21.83
C ALA A 109 -1.69 -5.77 -21.97
N HIS A 110 -0.91 -6.26 -21.01
CA HIS A 110 -0.30 -7.60 -21.10
C HIS A 110 -1.15 -8.72 -20.47
N GLY A 111 -2.40 -8.44 -20.05
CA GLY A 111 -3.22 -9.43 -19.36
C GLY A 111 -2.66 -9.79 -17.97
N GLY A 112 -2.96 -11.00 -17.48
CA GLY A 112 -2.59 -11.48 -16.15
C GLY A 112 -3.46 -10.87 -15.04
N TRP A 113 -4.70 -10.54 -15.40
CA TRP A 113 -5.72 -10.02 -14.50
C TRP A 113 -7.12 -10.45 -14.99
N SER A 114 -8.04 -10.48 -14.07
CA SER A 114 -9.45 -10.78 -14.30
C SER A 114 -10.33 -9.77 -13.59
N LEU A 115 -11.55 -9.54 -14.07
CA LEU A 115 -12.51 -8.69 -13.38
C LEU A 115 -13.24 -9.47 -12.29
N LEU A 116 -13.39 -8.88 -11.13
CA LEU A 116 -14.37 -9.34 -10.15
C LEU A 116 -15.80 -9.09 -10.69
N PRO A 117 -16.81 -9.79 -10.21
CA PRO A 117 -18.22 -9.51 -10.57
C PRO A 117 -18.63 -8.06 -10.30
N THR A 118 -17.91 -7.37 -9.44
CA THR A 118 -18.11 -5.95 -9.06
C THR A 118 -17.35 -4.97 -9.94
N GLY A 119 -16.55 -5.46 -10.92
CA GLY A 119 -15.89 -4.67 -11.95
C GLY A 119 -14.44 -4.29 -11.67
N GLU A 120 -13.94 -4.45 -10.45
CA GLU A 120 -12.54 -4.15 -10.16
C GLU A 120 -11.61 -5.25 -10.70
N PRO A 121 -10.44 -4.91 -11.27
CA PRO A 121 -9.47 -5.91 -11.68
C PRO A 121 -8.72 -6.50 -10.49
N VAL A 122 -8.52 -7.82 -10.53
CA VAL A 122 -7.66 -8.58 -9.63
C VAL A 122 -6.55 -9.25 -10.43
N LEU A 123 -5.34 -9.31 -9.89
CA LEU A 123 -4.20 -9.95 -10.57
C LEU A 123 -4.30 -11.48 -10.43
N ASP A 124 -4.26 -12.19 -11.56
CA ASP A 124 -4.55 -13.64 -11.62
C ASP A 124 -3.57 -14.50 -10.81
N ALA A 125 -2.27 -14.17 -10.84
CA ALA A 125 -1.22 -14.92 -10.16
C ALA A 125 -1.02 -14.47 -8.70
N THR A 126 -1.89 -13.61 -8.15
CA THR A 126 -1.76 -13.12 -6.78
C THR A 126 -2.68 -13.95 -5.87
N PRO A 127 -2.12 -14.82 -5.00
CA PRO A 127 -2.93 -15.69 -4.16
C PRO A 127 -3.70 -14.93 -3.09
N ARG A 128 -3.15 -13.81 -2.62
CA ARG A 128 -3.72 -13.00 -1.53
C ARG A 128 -4.12 -11.62 -2.04
N TRP A 129 -5.40 -11.32 -1.95
CA TRP A 129 -5.95 -10.00 -2.26
C TRP A 129 -7.12 -9.65 -1.34
N VAL A 130 -7.37 -8.36 -1.16
CA VAL A 130 -8.51 -7.83 -0.41
C VAL A 130 -9.19 -6.75 -1.24
N ARG A 131 -10.50 -6.90 -1.45
CA ARG A 131 -11.36 -5.83 -1.95
C ARG A 131 -11.83 -4.99 -0.78
N GLY A 132 -11.63 -3.68 -0.84
CA GLY A 132 -12.03 -2.75 0.21
C GLY A 132 -12.86 -1.60 -0.32
N ARG A 133 -13.82 -1.14 0.50
CA ARG A 133 -14.52 0.13 0.29
C ARG A 133 -13.70 1.25 0.87
N ILE A 134 -13.50 2.32 0.11
CA ILE A 134 -12.82 3.50 0.61
C ILE A 134 -13.74 4.23 1.59
N VAL A 135 -13.31 4.34 2.83
CA VAL A 135 -14.06 4.99 3.91
C VAL A 135 -13.50 6.37 4.24
N GLN A 136 -12.24 6.62 3.91
CA GLN A 136 -11.62 7.92 4.19
C GLN A 136 -10.48 8.21 3.21
N ARG A 137 -10.35 9.49 2.84
CA ARG A 137 -9.23 10.06 2.11
C ARG A 137 -8.79 11.32 2.83
N THR A 138 -7.59 11.32 3.37
CA THR A 138 -7.07 12.45 4.16
C THR A 138 -5.82 13.00 3.48
N PRO A 139 -5.79 14.28 3.07
CA PRO A 139 -4.56 14.90 2.61
C PRO A 139 -3.56 15.02 3.76
N VAL A 140 -2.32 14.58 3.51
CA VAL A 140 -1.21 14.63 4.47
C VAL A 140 0.04 15.05 3.73
N GLY A 141 0.49 16.30 3.94
CA GLY A 141 1.59 16.88 3.18
C GLY A 141 1.30 16.88 1.67
N SER A 142 2.22 16.33 0.89
CA SER A 142 2.07 16.19 -0.58
C SER A 142 1.38 14.88 -1.01
N SER A 143 0.85 14.11 -0.05
CA SER A 143 0.24 12.80 -0.28
C SER A 143 -1.17 12.75 0.28
N HIS A 144 -1.86 11.65 -0.01
CA HIS A 144 -3.15 11.30 0.58
C HIS A 144 -3.03 9.95 1.30
N LEU A 145 -3.52 9.89 2.52
CA LEU A 145 -3.76 8.64 3.23
C LEU A 145 -5.17 8.16 2.88
N VAL A 146 -5.28 6.93 2.41
CA VAL A 146 -6.54 6.30 2.02
C VAL A 146 -6.82 5.13 2.95
N CYS A 147 -7.98 5.15 3.60
CA CYS A 147 -8.43 4.07 4.47
C CYS A 147 -9.55 3.27 3.80
N LEU A 148 -9.45 1.97 3.91
CA LEU A 148 -10.39 1.00 3.35
C LEU A 148 -11.05 0.19 4.47
N HIS A 149 -12.34 -0.06 4.33
CA HIS A 149 -13.00 -1.15 5.04
C HIS A 149 -12.95 -2.40 4.17
N ALA A 150 -12.28 -3.46 4.64
CA ALA A 150 -12.17 -4.71 3.92
C ALA A 150 -13.56 -5.39 3.81
N LEU A 151 -13.96 -5.76 2.61
CA LEU A 151 -15.26 -6.33 2.31
C LEU A 151 -15.18 -7.85 2.08
N ASN A 152 -14.30 -8.25 1.17
CA ASN A 152 -14.02 -9.63 0.82
C ASN A 152 -12.61 -9.77 0.27
N GLY A 153 -12.10 -10.97 0.14
CA GLY A 153 -10.75 -11.26 -0.33
C GLY A 153 -10.57 -12.71 -0.71
N SER A 154 -9.39 -13.04 -1.21
CA SER A 154 -8.96 -14.43 -1.30
C SER A 154 -8.64 -14.90 0.11
N THR A 155 -9.47 -15.77 0.63
CA THR A 155 -9.10 -16.63 1.75
C THR A 155 -8.87 -18.03 1.16
N SER A 156 -7.87 -18.73 1.68
CA SER A 156 -7.62 -20.13 1.32
C SER A 156 -8.93 -20.92 1.35
N GLY A 157 -9.42 -21.37 0.18
CA GLY A 157 -10.65 -22.17 0.12
C GLY A 157 -11.82 -21.59 -0.67
N GLN A 158 -11.69 -20.51 -1.44
CA GLN A 158 -12.78 -20.10 -2.35
C GLN A 158 -12.92 -21.10 -3.49
N PRO A 159 -14.15 -21.68 -3.72
CA PRO A 159 -14.40 -22.57 -4.83
C PRO A 159 -14.18 -21.85 -6.17
N GLY A 160 -13.33 -22.41 -7.03
CA GLY A 160 -13.11 -21.94 -8.40
C GLY A 160 -11.79 -21.24 -8.68
N ARG A 161 -10.97 -20.95 -7.69
CA ARG A 161 -9.55 -20.57 -7.90
C ARG A 161 -8.67 -21.69 -7.39
N THR A 162 -8.12 -22.46 -8.31
CA THR A 162 -7.03 -23.39 -8.04
C THR A 162 -5.72 -22.58 -7.92
N GLY A 163 -5.50 -21.96 -6.76
CA GLY A 163 -4.15 -21.68 -6.33
C GLY A 163 -3.45 -23.00 -6.00
N PRO A 164 -2.14 -23.14 -6.20
CA PRO A 164 -1.43 -24.34 -5.76
C PRO A 164 -1.71 -24.58 -4.26
N ALA A 165 -1.92 -25.83 -3.91
CA ALA A 165 -2.09 -26.25 -2.52
C ALA A 165 -0.91 -25.73 -1.71
N GLY A 166 -1.16 -24.91 -0.66
CA GLY A 166 -0.13 -24.34 0.19
C GLY A 166 0.01 -22.81 0.06
N ASP A 167 -1.11 -22.07 0.14
CA ASP A 167 -1.12 -20.60 0.07
C ASP A 167 -0.25 -19.92 1.15
N ASP A 168 0.06 -20.64 2.23
CA ASP A 168 0.90 -20.18 3.35
C ASP A 168 2.41 -20.18 3.01
N ASP A 169 2.84 -20.96 2.00
CA ASP A 169 4.24 -21.13 1.63
C ASP A 169 4.74 -20.20 0.51
N VAL A 170 3.85 -19.39 -0.08
CA VAL A 170 4.27 -18.50 -1.17
C VAL A 170 4.98 -17.26 -0.60
N PRO A 171 6.29 -17.10 -0.84
CA PRO A 171 7.07 -15.99 -0.29
C PRO A 171 6.52 -14.64 -0.74
N PRO A 172 6.38 -13.67 0.16
CA PRO A 172 5.97 -12.31 -0.20
C PRO A 172 7.10 -11.57 -0.93
N LEU A 173 6.70 -10.65 -1.81
CA LEU A 173 7.63 -9.67 -2.40
C LEU A 173 7.88 -8.55 -1.39
N VAL A 174 9.14 -8.28 -1.10
CA VAL A 174 9.57 -7.22 -0.20
C VAL A 174 10.46 -6.23 -0.95
N TYR A 175 10.26 -4.94 -0.73
CA TYR A 175 11.09 -3.88 -1.26
C TYR A 175 11.96 -3.29 -0.15
N HIS A 176 13.27 -3.36 -0.32
CA HIS A 176 14.24 -2.83 0.63
C HIS A 176 15.45 -2.26 -0.11
N ASN A 177 15.89 -1.08 0.27
CA ASN A 177 17.06 -0.41 -0.32
C ASN A 177 17.05 -0.36 -1.86
N ARG A 178 15.87 -0.14 -2.47
CA ARG A 178 15.63 -0.08 -3.91
C ARG A 178 15.82 -1.42 -4.65
N VAL A 179 15.77 -2.54 -3.94
CA VAL A 179 15.88 -3.89 -4.49
C VAL A 179 14.70 -4.73 -4.00
N TYR A 180 14.23 -5.63 -4.84
CA TYR A 180 13.24 -6.62 -4.46
C TYR A 180 13.90 -7.80 -3.76
N HIS A 181 13.25 -8.28 -2.72
CA HIS A 181 13.68 -9.41 -1.91
C HIS A 181 12.50 -10.38 -1.72
N ARG A 182 12.82 -11.62 -1.35
CA ARG A 182 11.86 -12.60 -0.82
C ARG A 182 12.13 -12.86 0.66
N ILE A 183 11.08 -13.12 1.41
CA ILE A 183 11.16 -13.69 2.76
C ILE A 183 10.71 -15.14 2.65
N GLY A 184 11.47 -16.09 3.18
CA GLY A 184 11.17 -17.52 3.18
C GLY A 184 11.87 -18.22 4.33
N GLU A 185 11.79 -19.54 4.38
CA GLU A 185 12.35 -20.36 5.48
C GLU A 185 13.81 -20.03 5.82
N ASN A 186 14.64 -19.75 4.80
CA ASN A 186 16.06 -19.41 4.99
C ASN A 186 16.30 -17.97 5.50
N SER A 187 15.26 -17.16 5.70
CA SER A 187 15.34 -15.78 6.24
C SER A 187 14.82 -15.69 7.68
N ALA A 188 14.34 -16.78 8.27
CA ALA A 188 14.00 -16.85 9.68
C ALA A 188 15.27 -16.85 10.55
N LEU A 189 15.23 -16.12 11.70
CA LEU A 189 16.32 -16.00 12.67
C LEU A 189 16.19 -17.08 13.75
#